data_534921ae254f27b17ef709f486fe88a6
#
_entry.id   534921ae254f27b17ef709f486fe88a6
#
_cell.length_a   1.000
_cell.length_b   1.000
_cell.length_c   1.000
_cell.angle_alpha   90.00
_cell.angle_beta   90.00
_cell.angle_gamma   90.00
#
_symmetry.space_group_name_H-M   'P 1'
#
loop_
_entity.id
_entity.type
_entity.pdbx_description
1 polymer ?
#
loop_
_entity_poly.entity_id
_entity_poly.type
_entity_poly.pdbx_seq_one_letter_code
_entity_poly.pdbx_strand_id
1 'polypeptide(L)'
;MFKLVIIIFSLSASISTHAFDRENLMKAWSSSVVIRGYTDDGLAYGSGVVVAKDKVVTNCHVLRKTKSPWVSFGDTSFPVTGVQADRWHDLCLLSVFNLPVDPVPLGNSKNLKKGQEIVGIGHSGGAPVALTTGGNVIA
;
A
#
# COMPACT_ATOMS: atom_id res chain seq x y z
N MET A 1 36.42 53.86 -27.37
CA MET A 1 35.58 53.37 -26.25
C MET A 1 34.88 52.10 -26.69
N PHE A 2 35.42 50.91 -26.37
CA PHE A 2 34.80 49.60 -26.65
C PHE A 2 33.84 49.27 -25.52
N LYS A 3 32.55 49.11 -25.84
CA LYS A 3 31.55 48.61 -24.88
C LYS A 3 31.58 47.07 -24.90
N LEU A 4 32.07 46.45 -23.83
CA LEU A 4 32.05 45.03 -23.60
C LEU A 4 30.63 44.64 -23.23
N VAL A 5 29.91 43.91 -24.09
CA VAL A 5 28.60 43.29 -23.80
C VAL A 5 28.84 41.92 -23.22
N ILE A 6 28.64 41.76 -21.93
CA ILE A 6 28.67 40.44 -21.26
C ILE A 6 27.29 39.81 -21.38
N ILE A 7 27.18 38.77 -22.24
CA ILE A 7 25.97 37.95 -22.34
C ILE A 7 26.07 36.89 -21.24
N ILE A 8 25.28 37.06 -20.18
CA ILE A 8 25.11 36.02 -19.15
C ILE A 8 24.12 34.96 -19.67
N PHE A 9 24.64 33.81 -20.07
CA PHE A 9 23.83 32.66 -20.41
C PHE A 9 23.42 31.98 -19.11
N SER A 10 22.20 32.25 -18.62
CA SER A 10 21.65 31.55 -17.47
C SER A 10 21.20 30.14 -17.91
N LEU A 11 22.00 29.15 -17.55
CA LEU A 11 21.67 27.73 -17.73
C LEU A 11 20.62 27.36 -16.69
N SER A 12 19.35 27.41 -17.05
CA SER A 12 18.24 26.92 -16.23
C SER A 12 18.27 25.40 -16.24
N ALA A 13 18.95 24.79 -15.27
CA ALA A 13 18.84 23.35 -15.02
C ALA A 13 17.44 23.07 -14.48
N SER A 14 16.54 22.55 -15.31
CA SER A 14 15.26 22.01 -14.89
C SER A 14 15.52 20.77 -14.07
N ILE A 15 15.52 20.88 -12.74
CA ILE A 15 15.54 19.74 -11.83
C ILE A 15 14.15 19.13 -11.91
N SER A 16 13.99 18.07 -12.69
CA SER A 16 12.80 17.23 -12.65
C SER A 16 12.77 16.49 -11.32
N THR A 17 12.18 17.11 -10.32
CA THR A 17 11.84 16.39 -9.08
C THR A 17 10.73 15.42 -9.43
N HIS A 18 11.06 14.12 -9.50
CA HIS A 18 10.08 13.06 -9.47
C HIS A 18 9.52 13.02 -8.05
N ALA A 19 8.68 14.00 -7.72
CA ALA A 19 7.88 13.94 -6.52
C ALA A 19 6.89 12.79 -6.69
N PHE A 20 6.87 11.81 -5.75
CA PHE A 20 5.76 10.88 -5.64
C PHE A 20 4.46 11.67 -5.75
N ASP A 21 3.53 11.17 -6.57
CA ASP A 21 2.20 11.74 -6.62
C ASP A 21 1.58 11.63 -5.21
N ARG A 22 1.60 12.74 -4.51
CA ARG A 22 1.18 12.83 -3.11
C ARG A 22 -0.27 12.38 -2.94
N GLU A 23 -1.12 12.65 -3.92
CA GLU A 23 -2.53 12.24 -3.88
C GLU A 23 -2.66 10.73 -3.95
N ASN A 24 -1.97 10.07 -4.88
CA ASN A 24 -1.97 8.62 -4.99
C ASN A 24 -1.33 7.94 -3.78
N LEU A 25 -0.28 8.54 -3.21
CA LEU A 25 0.33 8.03 -1.97
C LEU A 25 -0.67 8.10 -0.80
N MET A 26 -1.39 9.20 -0.65
CA MET A 26 -2.40 9.36 0.40
C MET A 26 -3.58 8.40 0.21
N LYS A 27 -4.04 8.19 -1.03
CA LYS A 27 -5.08 7.19 -1.35
C LYS A 27 -4.60 5.78 -0.99
N ALA A 28 -3.40 5.40 -1.39
CA ALA A 28 -2.84 4.09 -1.05
C ALA A 28 -2.70 3.89 0.47
N TRP A 29 -2.27 4.93 1.18
CA TRP A 29 -2.15 4.93 2.63
C TRP A 29 -3.51 4.76 3.33
N SER A 30 -4.52 5.53 2.91
CA SER A 30 -5.87 5.47 3.48
C SER A 30 -6.64 4.19 3.14
N SER A 31 -6.25 3.48 2.06
CA SER A 31 -6.83 2.19 1.67
C SER A 31 -6.13 0.99 2.35
N SER A 32 -5.09 1.24 3.14
CA SER A 32 -4.38 0.20 3.90
C SER A 32 -5.09 -0.10 5.22
N VAL A 33 -5.26 -1.38 5.52
CA VAL A 33 -5.99 -1.86 6.71
C VAL A 33 -5.19 -2.94 7.44
N VAL A 34 -5.49 -3.16 8.72
CA VAL A 34 -4.91 -4.25 9.51
C VAL A 34 -5.81 -5.47 9.41
N ILE A 35 -5.21 -6.62 9.08
CA ILE A 35 -5.85 -7.92 9.24
C ILE A 35 -5.47 -8.47 10.60
N ARG A 36 -6.43 -8.96 11.35
CA ARG A 36 -6.22 -9.58 12.66
C ARG A 36 -6.98 -10.89 12.76
N GLY A 37 -6.52 -11.77 13.62
CA GLY A 37 -7.22 -13.01 13.92
C GLY A 37 -6.57 -13.72 15.10
N TYR A 38 -7.38 -14.41 15.90
CA TYR A 38 -6.85 -15.23 16.97
C TYR A 38 -6.22 -16.52 16.43
N THR A 39 -5.11 -16.90 17.02
CA THR A 39 -4.45 -18.20 16.83
C THR A 39 -4.38 -18.93 18.17
N ASP A 40 -3.91 -20.16 18.15
CA ASP A 40 -3.68 -20.90 19.41
C ASP A 40 -2.57 -20.26 20.27
N ASP A 41 -1.64 -19.53 19.63
CA ASP A 41 -0.51 -18.89 20.29
C ASP A 41 -0.74 -17.40 20.60
N GLY A 42 -1.92 -16.83 20.28
CA GLY A 42 -2.25 -15.42 20.51
C GLY A 42 -2.87 -14.74 19.31
N LEU A 43 -2.56 -13.47 19.11
CA LEU A 43 -3.11 -12.64 18.04
C LEU A 43 -2.15 -12.55 16.85
N ALA A 44 -2.61 -12.95 15.67
CA ALA A 44 -1.91 -12.75 14.41
C ALA A 44 -2.26 -11.38 13.81
N TYR A 45 -1.30 -10.83 13.08
CA TYR A 45 -1.42 -9.55 12.40
C TYR A 45 -0.95 -9.66 10.95
N GLY A 46 -1.51 -8.84 10.11
CA GLY A 46 -1.06 -8.65 8.73
C GLY A 46 -1.59 -7.35 8.16
N SER A 47 -1.07 -6.98 7.02
CA SER A 47 -1.56 -5.85 6.24
C SER A 47 -2.54 -6.32 5.20
N GLY A 48 -3.53 -5.49 4.89
CA GLY A 48 -4.42 -5.64 3.76
C GLY A 48 -4.57 -4.34 3.01
N VAL A 49 -5.01 -4.41 1.77
CA VAL A 49 -5.34 -3.25 0.96
C VAL A 49 -6.75 -3.40 0.38
N VAL A 50 -7.55 -2.36 0.50
CA VAL A 50 -8.90 -2.32 -0.09
C VAL A 50 -8.76 -2.11 -1.59
N VAL A 51 -9.27 -3.05 -2.40
CA VAL A 51 -9.16 -3.02 -3.87
C VAL A 51 -10.50 -2.81 -4.57
N ALA A 52 -11.59 -3.05 -3.87
CA ALA A 52 -12.95 -2.74 -4.29
C ALA A 52 -13.83 -2.57 -3.05
N LYS A 53 -15.06 -2.10 -3.21
CA LYS A 53 -15.99 -1.96 -2.09
C LYS A 53 -16.13 -3.30 -1.34
N ASP A 54 -15.87 -3.28 -0.04
CA ASP A 54 -15.94 -4.45 0.85
C ASP A 54 -14.99 -5.60 0.44
N LYS A 55 -13.93 -5.32 -0.33
CA LYS A 55 -12.94 -6.30 -0.80
C LYS A 55 -11.53 -5.89 -0.40
N VAL A 56 -10.88 -6.76 0.34
CA VAL A 56 -9.52 -6.55 0.85
C VAL A 56 -8.61 -7.67 0.35
N VAL A 57 -7.47 -7.29 -0.24
CA VAL A 57 -6.40 -8.23 -0.60
C VAL A 57 -5.39 -8.29 0.54
N THR A 58 -4.96 -9.51 0.87
CA THR A 58 -3.91 -9.78 1.86
C THR A 58 -3.15 -11.06 1.47
N ASN A 59 -2.07 -11.37 2.17
CA ASN A 59 -1.38 -12.64 2.00
C ASN A 59 -2.13 -13.79 2.72
N CYS A 60 -2.23 -14.94 2.07
CA CYS A 60 -2.93 -16.10 2.64
C CYS A 60 -2.25 -16.65 3.90
N HIS A 61 -0.91 -16.51 4.01
CA HIS A 61 -0.19 -16.98 5.20
C HIS A 61 -0.62 -16.23 6.47
N VAL A 62 -1.07 -14.95 6.36
CA VAL A 62 -1.64 -14.20 7.49
C VAL A 62 -2.86 -14.91 8.08
N LEU A 63 -3.66 -15.56 7.22
CA LEU A 63 -4.91 -16.23 7.62
C LEU A 63 -4.71 -17.70 8.00
N ARG A 64 -3.53 -18.30 7.72
CA ARG A 64 -3.30 -19.75 7.76
C ARG A 64 -3.64 -20.39 9.11
N LYS A 65 -3.41 -19.69 10.20
CA LYS A 65 -3.64 -20.17 11.56
C LYS A 65 -4.73 -19.37 12.30
N THR A 66 -5.37 -18.41 11.62
CA THR A 66 -6.36 -17.55 12.28
C THR A 66 -7.73 -18.22 12.34
N LYS A 67 -8.36 -18.06 13.49
CA LYS A 67 -9.78 -18.36 13.70
C LYS A 67 -10.54 -17.04 13.61
N SER A 68 -11.64 -17.00 12.83
CA SER A 68 -12.50 -15.82 12.70
C SER A 68 -11.72 -14.51 12.43
N PRO A 69 -11.02 -14.37 11.30
CA PRO A 69 -10.28 -13.16 10.99
C PRO A 69 -11.21 -11.96 10.85
N TRP A 70 -10.68 -10.78 11.20
CA TRP A 70 -11.37 -9.51 10.99
C TRP A 70 -10.43 -8.46 10.43
N VAL A 71 -11.01 -7.42 9.84
CA VAL A 71 -10.28 -6.24 9.38
C VAL A 71 -10.44 -5.14 10.41
N SER A 72 -9.35 -4.45 10.76
CA SER A 72 -9.39 -3.25 11.60
C SER A 72 -9.01 -2.02 10.78
N PHE A 73 -9.82 -0.97 10.93
CA PHE A 73 -9.56 0.35 10.37
C PHE A 73 -9.81 1.40 11.46
N GLY A 74 -8.75 2.12 11.84
CA GLY A 74 -8.76 2.89 13.08
C GLY A 74 -9.06 1.99 14.28
N ASP A 75 -9.96 2.42 15.15
CA ASP A 75 -10.38 1.68 16.35
C ASP A 75 -11.57 0.73 16.10
N THR A 76 -12.04 0.61 14.85
CA THR A 76 -13.20 -0.20 14.49
C THR A 76 -12.78 -1.52 13.84
N SER A 77 -13.51 -2.58 14.17
CA SER A 77 -13.31 -3.92 13.62
C SER A 77 -14.48 -4.34 12.72
N PHE A 78 -14.17 -4.92 11.57
CA PHE A 78 -15.12 -5.32 10.54
C PHE A 78 -14.99 -6.82 10.30
N PRO A 79 -16.07 -7.61 10.39
CA PRO A 79 -16.00 -9.06 10.22
C PRO A 79 -15.71 -9.45 8.77
N VAL A 80 -14.85 -10.45 8.61
CA VAL A 80 -14.63 -11.11 7.32
C VAL A 80 -15.75 -12.13 7.12
N THR A 81 -16.50 -11.99 6.03
CA THR A 81 -17.65 -12.82 5.69
C THR A 81 -17.35 -13.88 4.63
N GLY A 82 -16.19 -13.78 3.97
CA GLY A 82 -15.76 -14.73 2.96
C GLY A 82 -14.29 -14.58 2.61
N VAL A 83 -13.68 -15.67 2.16
CA VAL A 83 -12.27 -15.73 1.74
C VAL A 83 -12.19 -16.49 0.42
N GLN A 84 -11.57 -15.87 -0.58
CA GLN A 84 -11.14 -16.53 -1.82
C GLN A 84 -9.61 -16.60 -1.78
N ALA A 85 -9.04 -17.80 -1.93
CA ALA A 85 -7.62 -18.02 -1.72
C ALA A 85 -6.94 -18.53 -3.00
N ASP A 86 -5.94 -17.82 -3.47
CA ASP A 86 -4.91 -18.32 -4.36
C ASP A 86 -3.66 -18.63 -3.51
N ARG A 87 -3.61 -19.86 -3.02
CA ARG A 87 -2.54 -20.30 -2.11
C ARG A 87 -1.19 -20.46 -2.81
N TRP A 88 -1.21 -20.63 -4.12
CA TRP A 88 0.01 -20.76 -4.92
C TRP A 88 0.79 -19.42 -4.95
N HIS A 89 0.06 -18.32 -5.13
CA HIS A 89 0.64 -16.98 -5.13
C HIS A 89 0.60 -16.30 -3.77
N ASP A 90 0.16 -17.01 -2.71
CA ASP A 90 -0.02 -16.46 -1.36
C ASP A 90 -0.92 -15.20 -1.35
N LEU A 91 -1.98 -15.21 -2.16
CA LEU A 91 -2.90 -14.09 -2.34
C LEU A 91 -4.31 -14.47 -1.91
N CYS A 92 -4.86 -13.75 -0.94
CA CYS A 92 -6.21 -13.94 -0.45
C CYS A 92 -7.05 -12.68 -0.66
N LEU A 93 -8.27 -12.86 -1.19
CA LEU A 93 -9.29 -11.82 -1.29
C LEU A 93 -10.35 -12.04 -0.21
N LEU A 94 -10.49 -11.08 0.67
CA LEU A 94 -11.48 -11.08 1.75
C LEU A 94 -12.73 -10.33 1.34
N SER A 95 -13.90 -10.88 1.64
CA SER A 95 -15.15 -10.13 1.70
C SER A 95 -15.33 -9.63 3.12
N VAL A 96 -15.54 -8.33 3.29
CA VAL A 96 -15.64 -7.68 4.60
C VAL A 96 -16.99 -6.99 4.69
N PHE A 97 -17.65 -7.08 5.82
CA PHE A 97 -18.98 -6.50 5.97
C PHE A 97 -18.89 -4.99 6.26
N ASN A 98 -19.48 -4.18 5.37
CA ASN A 98 -19.67 -2.74 5.55
C ASN A 98 -18.41 -1.95 5.93
N LEU A 99 -17.29 -2.22 5.22
CA LEU A 99 -16.02 -1.55 5.43
C LEU A 99 -16.04 -0.11 4.84
N PRO A 100 -15.93 0.96 5.67
CA PRO A 100 -16.04 2.35 5.21
C PRO A 100 -14.69 2.88 4.71
N VAL A 101 -14.04 2.15 3.82
CA VAL A 101 -12.71 2.48 3.27
C VAL A 101 -12.80 2.46 1.75
N ASP A 102 -12.34 3.54 1.13
CA ASP A 102 -12.29 3.63 -0.32
C ASP A 102 -11.20 2.74 -0.91
N PRO A 103 -11.45 2.11 -2.07
CA PRO A 103 -10.45 1.28 -2.71
C PRO A 103 -9.29 2.09 -3.28
N VAL A 104 -8.08 1.50 -3.22
CA VAL A 104 -6.90 2.05 -3.85
C VAL A 104 -7.04 2.02 -5.38
N PRO A 105 -6.59 3.06 -6.11
CA PRO A 105 -6.45 2.99 -7.55
C PRO A 105 -5.44 1.90 -7.94
N LEU A 106 -5.88 0.93 -8.76
CA LEU A 106 -5.00 -0.15 -9.20
C LEU A 106 -4.07 0.34 -10.31
N GLY A 107 -2.78 0.08 -10.13
CA GLY A 107 -1.76 0.35 -11.13
C GLY A 107 -1.56 -0.80 -12.12
N ASN A 108 -0.60 -0.64 -13.01
CA ASN A 108 -0.19 -1.67 -13.96
C ASN A 108 1.30 -1.98 -13.76
N SER A 109 1.59 -3.16 -13.25
CA SER A 109 2.97 -3.62 -13.00
C SER A 109 3.85 -3.69 -14.25
N LYS A 110 3.26 -3.81 -15.44
CA LYS A 110 4.00 -3.79 -16.73
C LYS A 110 4.64 -2.43 -17.03
N ASN A 111 4.18 -1.37 -16.36
CA ASN A 111 4.73 -0.03 -16.54
C ASN A 111 5.90 0.27 -15.60
N LEU A 112 6.20 -0.64 -14.67
CA LEU A 112 7.33 -0.49 -13.75
C LEU A 112 8.66 -0.58 -14.50
N LYS A 113 9.61 0.26 -14.10
CA LYS A 113 10.95 0.30 -14.69
C LYS A 113 11.98 -0.04 -13.63
N LYS A 114 13.04 -0.77 -14.02
CA LYS A 114 14.19 -1.03 -13.15
C LYS A 114 14.78 0.29 -12.64
N GLY A 115 15.06 0.36 -11.34
CA GLY A 115 15.56 1.56 -10.67
C GLY A 115 14.48 2.58 -10.29
N GLN A 116 13.22 2.38 -10.72
CA GLN A 116 12.12 3.25 -10.32
C GLN A 116 11.94 3.22 -8.81
N GLU A 117 11.81 4.39 -8.20
CA GLU A 117 11.47 4.52 -6.77
C GLU A 117 10.06 4.01 -6.50
N ILE A 118 9.90 3.30 -5.41
CA ILE A 118 8.62 2.78 -4.90
C ILE A 118 8.49 3.03 -3.41
N VAL A 119 7.25 3.08 -2.93
CA VAL A 119 6.93 3.13 -1.50
C VAL A 119 6.07 1.92 -1.15
N GLY A 120 6.53 1.13 -0.20
CA GLY A 120 5.73 0.11 0.45
C GLY A 120 4.93 0.71 1.60
N ILE A 121 3.65 0.33 1.73
CA ILE A 121 2.76 0.77 2.80
C ILE A 121 2.18 -0.45 3.48
N GLY A 122 2.19 -0.48 4.82
CA GLY A 122 1.62 -1.62 5.55
C GLY A 122 1.70 -1.46 7.06
N HIS A 123 1.07 -2.38 7.78
CA HIS A 123 0.96 -2.41 9.23
C HIS A 123 1.93 -3.45 9.83
N SER A 124 3.23 -3.19 9.72
CA SER A 124 4.26 -4.10 10.24
C SER A 124 4.10 -4.32 11.74
N GLY A 125 4.12 -5.60 12.17
CA GLY A 125 3.95 -5.96 13.57
C GLY A 125 2.57 -5.62 14.16
N GLY A 126 1.55 -5.40 13.33
CA GLY A 126 0.21 -5.00 13.77
C GLY A 126 0.10 -3.54 14.21
N ALA A 127 1.04 -2.69 13.78
CA ALA A 127 1.00 -1.25 14.07
C ALA A 127 -0.38 -0.65 13.75
N PRO A 128 -0.94 0.19 14.64
CA PRO A 128 -2.28 0.76 14.43
C PRO A 128 -2.33 1.74 13.27
N VAL A 129 -1.18 2.31 12.91
CA VAL A 129 -1.01 3.23 11.78
C VAL A 129 -0.11 2.57 10.74
N ALA A 130 -0.47 2.71 9.46
CA ALA A 130 0.34 2.19 8.38
C ALA A 130 1.72 2.89 8.34
N LEU A 131 2.76 2.09 8.22
CA LEU A 131 4.15 2.54 8.07
C LEU A 131 4.52 2.56 6.59
N THR A 132 5.41 3.46 6.22
CA THR A 132 5.95 3.56 4.86
C THR A 132 7.41 3.16 4.81
N THR A 133 7.80 2.47 3.74
CA THR A 133 9.19 2.08 3.47
C THR A 133 9.53 2.39 2.03
N GLY A 134 10.62 3.12 1.80
CA GLY A 134 11.13 3.41 0.46
C GLY A 134 11.93 2.25 -0.12
N GLY A 135 11.94 2.12 -1.44
CA GLY A 135 12.72 1.12 -2.17
C GLY A 135 12.78 1.41 -3.65
N ASN A 136 13.44 0.53 -4.40
CA ASN A 136 13.54 0.63 -5.84
C ASN A 136 13.19 -0.70 -6.50
N VAL A 137 12.64 -0.62 -7.71
CA VAL A 137 12.38 -1.80 -8.56
C VAL A 137 13.72 -2.39 -9.01
N ILE A 138 13.97 -3.67 -8.74
CA ILE A 138 15.24 -4.36 -9.06
C ILE A 138 15.14 -5.32 -10.25
N ALA A 139 13.95 -5.72 -10.65
CA ALA A 139 13.70 -6.71 -11.73
C ALA A 139 13.15 -6.02 -12.98
#